data_ba5ff841ca54b5751c29012639c0faca
#
_entry.id   ba5ff841ca54b5751c29012639c0faca
#
_cell.length_a   1.000
_cell.length_b   1.000
_cell.length_c   1.000
_cell.angle_alpha   90.00
_cell.angle_beta   90.00
_cell.angle_gamma   90.00
#
_symmetry.space_group_name_H-M   'P 1'
#
loop_
_entity.id
_entity.type
_entity.pdbx_description
1 polymer ?
#
loop_
_entity_poly.entity_id
_entity_poly.type
_entity_poly.pdbx_seq_one_letter_code
_entity_poly.pdbx_strand_id
1 'polypeptide(L)'
;DGDALIVDECSMIDILLMNNLMKAVPVTMRLVLVGDIDQLPSVGAGNVLRDIIDSQKIPVVRLTRIFRQAQKSRIVMSAHAINQGRFPDMSNGRDTDFFFMKEEDPERVAATVVRLVKERLPRAYGQRPDKIQVLTPMQRGIVGAANLNLSLQEALNPSGPSLNRGGYTY
;
A
#
# COMPACT_ATOMS: atom_id res chain seq x y z
N ASP A 1 4.70 -16.16 27.18
CA ASP A 1 5.77 -15.67 28.07
C ASP A 1 6.95 -15.23 27.20
N GLY A 2 7.42 -14.02 27.37
CA GLY A 2 8.56 -13.45 26.64
C GLY A 2 9.07 -12.19 27.31
N ASP A 3 10.34 -11.85 27.05
CA ASP A 3 11.01 -10.70 27.67
C ASP A 3 10.82 -9.42 26.83
N ALA A 4 10.45 -9.55 25.57
CA ALA A 4 10.23 -8.43 24.66
C ALA A 4 9.12 -8.75 23.65
N LEU A 5 8.35 -7.71 23.28
CA LEU A 5 7.38 -7.71 22.22
C LEU A 5 7.81 -6.71 21.15
N ILE A 6 7.90 -7.16 19.92
CA ILE A 6 8.14 -6.31 18.74
C ILE A 6 6.84 -6.23 17.96
N VAL A 7 6.34 -5.03 17.77
CA VAL A 7 5.13 -4.76 16.97
C VAL A 7 5.55 -4.02 15.71
N ASP A 8 5.29 -4.63 14.57
CA ASP A 8 5.57 -4.04 13.25
C ASP A 8 4.32 -3.35 12.68
N GLU A 9 4.50 -2.53 11.65
CA GLU A 9 3.43 -1.74 10.99
C GLU A 9 2.65 -0.83 11.95
N CYS A 10 3.32 -0.25 12.94
CA CYS A 10 2.69 0.58 13.98
C CYS A 10 2.09 1.89 13.45
N SER A 11 2.40 2.30 12.21
CA SER A 11 1.73 3.44 11.56
C SER A 11 0.21 3.24 11.42
N MET A 12 -0.25 1.98 11.37
CA MET A 12 -1.65 1.59 11.24
C MET A 12 -2.39 1.43 12.58
N ILE A 13 -1.71 1.62 13.70
CA ILE A 13 -2.30 1.48 15.04
C ILE A 13 -3.03 2.77 15.43
N ASP A 14 -4.33 2.66 15.67
CA ASP A 14 -5.14 3.73 16.24
C ASP A 14 -5.08 3.77 17.78
N ILE A 15 -5.72 4.77 18.36
CA ILE A 15 -5.73 4.97 19.82
C ILE A 15 -6.38 3.82 20.60
N LEU A 16 -7.43 3.21 20.03
CA LEU A 16 -8.15 2.11 20.70
C LEU A 16 -7.29 0.84 20.70
N LEU A 17 -6.68 0.53 19.57
CA LEU A 17 -5.80 -0.63 19.44
C LEU A 17 -4.56 -0.47 20.32
N MET A 18 -3.95 0.71 20.36
CA MET A 18 -2.81 0.99 21.25
C MET A 18 -3.20 0.87 22.72
N ASN A 19 -4.35 1.40 23.12
CA ASN A 19 -4.85 1.25 24.51
C ASN A 19 -5.03 -0.24 24.90
N ASN A 20 -5.55 -1.05 23.99
CA ASN A 20 -5.73 -2.48 24.25
C ASN A 20 -4.36 -3.21 24.31
N LEU A 21 -3.45 -2.85 23.41
CA LEU A 21 -2.08 -3.37 23.42
C LEU A 21 -1.38 -3.06 24.75
N MET A 22 -1.45 -1.81 25.19
CA MET A 22 -0.82 -1.38 26.45
C MET A 22 -1.40 -2.07 27.68
N LYS A 23 -2.68 -2.41 27.67
CA LYS A 23 -3.32 -3.18 28.75
C LYS A 23 -2.90 -4.65 28.75
N ALA A 24 -2.59 -5.19 27.59
CA ALA A 24 -2.21 -6.60 27.43
C ALA A 24 -0.72 -6.86 27.67
N VAL A 25 0.14 -5.87 27.48
CA VAL A 25 1.59 -6.01 27.63
C VAL A 25 1.98 -5.88 29.12
N PRO A 26 2.63 -6.89 29.72
CA PRO A 26 3.11 -6.82 31.08
C PRO A 26 4.14 -5.69 31.29
N VAL A 27 4.12 -5.05 32.46
CA VAL A 27 5.01 -3.90 32.78
C VAL A 27 6.50 -4.27 32.69
N THR A 28 6.81 -5.54 32.89
CA THR A 28 8.18 -6.08 32.84
C THR A 28 8.67 -6.37 31.44
N MET A 29 7.76 -6.40 30.45
CA MET A 29 8.09 -6.72 29.06
C MET A 29 8.57 -5.49 28.32
N ARG A 30 9.65 -5.62 27.57
CA ARG A 30 10.15 -4.58 26.67
C ARG A 30 9.22 -4.49 25.45
N LEU A 31 8.80 -3.28 25.11
CA LEU A 31 7.99 -3.02 23.90
C LEU A 31 8.83 -2.27 22.87
N VAL A 32 8.90 -2.81 21.66
CA VAL A 32 9.54 -2.18 20.51
C VAL A 32 8.47 -1.97 19.44
N LEU A 33 8.25 -0.72 19.07
CA LEU A 33 7.32 -0.33 18.02
C LEU A 33 8.11 -0.03 16.74
N VAL A 34 7.75 -0.67 15.64
CA VAL A 34 8.38 -0.48 14.33
C VAL A 34 7.29 0.01 13.37
N GLY A 35 7.60 0.98 12.53
CA GLY A 35 6.64 1.49 11.56
C GLY A 35 7.19 2.67 10.76
N ASP A 36 6.44 3.08 9.76
CA ASP A 36 6.79 4.16 8.85
C ASP A 36 5.75 5.28 8.98
N ILE A 37 6.15 6.41 9.56
CA ILE A 37 5.26 7.57 9.77
C ILE A 37 4.87 8.29 8.47
N ASP A 38 5.53 7.96 7.37
CA ASP A 38 5.28 8.54 6.06
C ASP A 38 4.32 7.67 5.22
N GLN A 39 3.98 6.47 5.70
CA GLN A 39 2.91 5.65 5.16
C GLN A 39 1.52 6.15 5.61
N LEU A 40 0.47 5.56 5.02
CA LEU A 40 -0.91 5.89 5.38
C LEU A 40 -1.14 5.67 6.88
N PRO A 41 -1.78 6.64 7.57
CA PRO A 41 -2.12 6.48 8.98
C PRO A 41 -3.23 5.45 9.18
N SER A 42 -3.52 5.14 10.45
CA SER A 42 -4.66 4.31 10.83
C SER A 42 -5.98 4.87 10.30
N VAL A 43 -6.93 4.00 10.00
CA VAL A 43 -8.31 4.37 9.65
C VAL A 43 -9.08 4.89 10.88
N GLY A 44 -8.76 4.36 12.06
CA GLY A 44 -9.30 4.81 13.34
C GLY A 44 -8.65 6.11 13.83
N ALA A 45 -9.19 6.67 14.89
CA ALA A 45 -8.76 7.95 15.44
C ALA A 45 -7.34 7.87 16.04
N GLY A 46 -6.53 8.90 15.78
CA GLY A 46 -5.20 9.10 16.33
C GLY A 46 -4.06 8.73 15.38
N ASN A 47 -2.92 9.40 15.57
CA ASN A 47 -1.66 9.10 14.85
C ASN A 47 -0.59 8.69 15.87
N VAL A 48 -0.85 7.55 16.50
CA VAL A 48 -0.17 7.13 17.74
C VAL A 48 1.34 7.06 17.58
N LEU A 49 1.84 6.43 16.49
CA LEU A 49 3.29 6.30 16.28
C LEU A 49 3.96 7.67 16.12
N ARG A 50 3.35 8.58 15.36
CA ARG A 50 3.84 9.94 15.17
C ARG A 50 3.83 10.71 16.49
N ASP A 51 2.73 10.65 17.24
CA ASP A 51 2.58 11.35 18.52
C ASP A 51 3.61 10.86 19.55
N ILE A 52 3.87 9.55 19.59
CA ILE A 52 4.92 8.97 20.44
C ILE A 52 6.31 9.53 20.05
N ILE A 53 6.64 9.55 18.76
CA ILE A 53 7.91 10.07 18.26
C ILE A 53 8.06 11.56 18.58
N ASP A 54 7.02 12.34 18.33
CA ASP A 54 7.03 13.79 18.51
C ASP A 54 7.04 14.19 20.00
N SER A 55 6.57 13.32 20.88
CA SER A 55 6.65 13.52 22.34
C SER A 55 8.08 13.56 22.88
N GLN A 56 9.03 12.95 22.19
CA GLN A 56 10.44 12.81 22.60
C GLN A 56 10.64 12.15 23.98
N LYS A 57 9.63 11.44 24.48
CA LYS A 57 9.68 10.77 25.80
C LYS A 57 10.27 9.37 25.74
N ILE A 58 10.33 8.78 24.56
CA ILE A 58 10.80 7.41 24.32
C ILE A 58 11.99 7.48 23.35
N PRO A 59 13.02 6.63 23.53
CA PRO A 59 14.12 6.53 22.58
C PRO A 59 13.62 6.17 21.18
N VAL A 60 14.06 6.92 20.18
CA VAL A 60 13.67 6.75 18.78
C VAL A 60 14.91 6.54 17.92
N VAL A 61 14.88 5.50 17.09
CA VAL A 61 15.86 5.25 16.02
C VAL A 61 15.20 5.47 14.68
N ARG A 62 15.71 6.40 13.89
CA ARG A 62 15.21 6.70 12.55
C ARG A 62 16.15 6.12 11.48
N LEU A 63 15.60 5.32 10.59
CA LEU A 63 16.31 4.80 9.41
C LEU A 63 16.13 5.80 8.27
N THR A 64 17.18 6.57 7.98
CA THR A 64 17.13 7.65 6.97
C THR A 64 17.97 7.33 5.73
N ARG A 65 18.70 6.23 5.73
CA ARG A 65 19.65 5.90 4.66
C ARG A 65 18.98 5.04 3.60
N ILE A 66 18.86 5.56 2.38
CA ILE A 66 18.46 4.79 1.20
C ILE A 66 19.69 4.02 0.71
N PHE A 67 19.60 2.70 0.64
CA PHE A 67 20.68 1.89 0.11
C PHE A 67 20.94 2.22 -1.38
N ARG A 68 22.22 2.14 -1.78
CA ARG A 68 22.67 2.49 -3.13
C ARG A 68 21.91 1.77 -4.26
N GLN A 69 21.47 0.53 -4.02
CA GLN A 69 20.66 -0.23 -4.99
C GLN A 69 19.25 0.38 -5.16
N ALA A 70 18.64 0.83 -4.07
CA ALA A 70 17.31 1.44 -4.10
C ALA A 70 17.32 2.85 -4.72
N GLN A 71 18.46 3.55 -4.74
CA GLN A 71 18.59 4.85 -5.41
C GLN A 71 18.45 4.75 -6.94
N LYS A 72 18.62 3.57 -7.53
CA LYS A 72 18.38 3.33 -8.96
C LYS A 72 16.91 3.11 -9.29
N SER A 73 16.08 2.79 -8.30
CA SER A 73 14.63 2.59 -8.45
C SER A 73 13.93 3.94 -8.53
N ARG A 74 13.21 4.17 -9.62
CA ARG A 74 12.38 5.38 -9.76
C ARG A 74 11.15 5.32 -8.86
N ILE A 75 10.64 4.14 -8.53
CA ILE A 75 9.58 3.98 -7.54
C ILE A 75 10.03 4.57 -6.21
N VAL A 76 11.21 4.17 -5.71
CA VAL A 76 11.75 4.65 -4.44
C VAL A 76 12.01 6.16 -4.47
N MET A 77 12.65 6.66 -5.54
CA MET A 77 12.92 8.10 -5.68
C MET A 77 11.64 8.93 -5.80
N SER A 78 10.62 8.40 -6.49
CA SER A 78 9.31 9.03 -6.61
C SER A 78 8.58 9.10 -5.26
N ALA A 79 8.61 8.02 -4.49
CA ALA A 79 8.03 7.98 -3.15
C ALA A 79 8.68 9.04 -2.24
N HIS A 80 10.00 9.17 -2.25
CA HIS A 80 10.71 10.22 -1.50
C HIS A 80 10.38 11.64 -1.96
N ALA A 81 10.24 11.85 -3.27
CA ALA A 81 9.83 13.15 -3.80
C ALA A 81 8.43 13.53 -3.31
N ILE A 82 7.48 12.60 -3.39
CA ILE A 82 6.10 12.79 -2.93
C ILE A 82 6.08 13.10 -1.42
N ASN A 83 6.84 12.35 -0.63
CA ASN A 83 6.93 12.56 0.82
C ASN A 83 7.51 13.93 1.20
N GLN A 84 8.35 14.50 0.35
CA GLN A 84 8.89 15.86 0.50
C GLN A 84 8.00 16.93 -0.14
N GLY A 85 6.77 16.61 -0.56
CA GLY A 85 5.84 17.52 -1.22
C GLY A 85 6.26 17.92 -2.64
N ARG A 86 7.16 17.17 -3.27
CA ARG A 86 7.61 17.38 -4.65
C ARG A 86 6.93 16.43 -5.62
N PHE A 87 6.73 16.87 -6.84
CA PHE A 87 6.24 15.98 -7.91
C PHE A 87 7.31 14.93 -8.26
N PRO A 88 6.89 13.66 -8.43
CA PRO A 88 7.79 12.63 -8.95
C PRO A 88 8.13 12.89 -10.42
N ASP A 89 9.22 12.29 -10.89
CA ASP A 89 9.53 12.29 -12.31
C ASP A 89 8.54 11.38 -13.07
N MET A 90 7.63 12.00 -13.81
CA MET A 90 6.58 11.33 -14.58
C MET A 90 6.99 10.96 -16.01
N SER A 91 8.26 11.16 -16.39
CA SER A 91 8.74 10.75 -17.70
C SER A 91 8.78 9.22 -17.81
N ASN A 92 8.28 8.70 -18.95
CA ASN A 92 8.31 7.27 -19.22
C ASN A 92 9.58 6.92 -20.01
N GLY A 93 10.44 6.08 -19.45
CA GLY A 93 11.68 5.60 -20.07
C GLY A 93 11.64 4.09 -20.32
N ARG A 94 12.61 3.58 -21.10
CA ARG A 94 12.73 2.13 -21.35
C ARG A 94 13.24 1.36 -20.14
N ASP A 95 14.13 1.98 -19.37
CA ASP A 95 14.79 1.36 -18.21
C ASP A 95 14.24 1.94 -16.89
N THR A 96 12.93 2.00 -16.76
CA THR A 96 12.27 2.50 -15.55
C THR A 96 11.36 1.45 -14.95
N ASP A 97 11.28 1.44 -13.62
CA ASP A 97 10.34 0.65 -12.83
C ASP A 97 9.08 1.44 -12.44
N PHE A 98 9.02 2.75 -12.78
CA PHE A 98 7.90 3.65 -12.51
C PHE A 98 7.38 4.24 -13.81
N PHE A 99 6.06 4.07 -14.06
CA PHE A 99 5.39 4.60 -15.24
C PHE A 99 4.19 5.44 -14.83
N PHE A 100 4.03 6.58 -15.46
CA PHE A 100 2.89 7.46 -15.27
C PHE A 100 2.06 7.54 -16.56
N MET A 101 0.75 7.32 -16.44
CA MET A 101 -0.21 7.47 -17.54
C MET A 101 -1.26 8.48 -17.12
N LYS A 102 -1.26 9.67 -17.77
CA LYS A 102 -2.29 10.66 -17.51
C LYS A 102 -3.57 10.27 -18.22
N GLU A 103 -4.64 10.09 -17.48
CA GLU A 103 -6.01 9.92 -17.98
C GLU A 103 -6.99 10.55 -16.99
N GLU A 104 -7.95 11.31 -17.48
CA GLU A 104 -8.92 12.03 -16.65
C GLU A 104 -10.33 11.42 -16.73
N ASP A 105 -10.60 10.64 -17.78
CA ASP A 105 -11.86 9.94 -17.97
C ASP A 105 -11.89 8.65 -17.17
N PRO A 106 -12.77 8.49 -16.15
CA PRO A 106 -12.83 7.31 -15.30
C PRO A 106 -13.10 6.00 -16.07
N GLU A 107 -13.88 6.03 -17.14
CA GLU A 107 -14.18 4.85 -17.95
C GLU A 107 -12.93 4.39 -18.71
N ARG A 108 -12.17 5.33 -19.26
CA ARG A 108 -10.90 5.06 -19.92
C ARG A 108 -9.84 4.56 -18.93
N VAL A 109 -9.81 5.10 -17.70
CA VAL A 109 -8.94 4.59 -16.64
C VAL A 109 -9.25 3.12 -16.35
N ALA A 110 -10.54 2.79 -16.11
CA ALA A 110 -10.95 1.42 -15.82
C ALA A 110 -10.61 0.45 -16.98
N ALA A 111 -10.92 0.83 -18.21
CA ALA A 111 -10.57 0.04 -19.39
C ALA A 111 -9.05 -0.14 -19.56
N THR A 112 -8.27 0.90 -19.26
CA THR A 112 -6.81 0.85 -19.32
C THR A 112 -6.25 -0.08 -18.26
N VAL A 113 -6.76 -0.04 -17.02
CA VAL A 113 -6.37 -0.96 -15.94
C VAL A 113 -6.61 -2.42 -16.36
N VAL A 114 -7.80 -2.74 -16.85
CA VAL A 114 -8.13 -4.10 -17.31
C VAL A 114 -7.16 -4.55 -18.41
N ARG A 115 -6.90 -3.71 -19.42
CA ARG A 115 -5.97 -4.02 -20.52
C ARG A 115 -4.54 -4.20 -20.02
N LEU A 116 -4.09 -3.38 -19.07
CA LEU A 116 -2.76 -3.52 -18.46
C LEU A 116 -2.60 -4.87 -17.78
N VAL A 117 -3.55 -5.25 -16.94
CA VAL A 117 -3.49 -6.50 -16.16
C VAL A 117 -3.65 -7.73 -17.06
N LYS A 118 -4.58 -7.69 -18.01
CA LYS A 118 -4.88 -8.84 -18.90
C LYS A 118 -3.79 -9.08 -19.95
N GLU A 119 -3.22 -8.02 -20.51
CA GLU A 119 -2.42 -8.14 -21.73
C GLU A 119 -1.03 -7.54 -21.62
N ARG A 120 -0.94 -6.25 -21.30
CA ARG A 120 0.32 -5.50 -21.47
C ARG A 120 1.40 -5.91 -20.48
N LEU A 121 1.07 -5.97 -19.19
CA LEU A 121 2.03 -6.34 -18.15
C LEU A 121 2.44 -7.82 -18.25
N PRO A 122 1.52 -8.79 -18.49
CA PRO A 122 1.92 -10.16 -18.76
C PRO A 122 2.89 -10.31 -19.94
N ARG A 123 2.61 -9.61 -21.04
CA ARG A 123 3.50 -9.66 -22.23
C ARG A 123 4.84 -8.98 -22.01
N ALA A 124 4.86 -7.84 -21.29
CA ALA A 124 6.07 -7.07 -21.09
C ALA A 124 7.03 -7.69 -20.06
N TYR A 125 6.48 -8.31 -19.02
CA TYR A 125 7.25 -8.78 -17.86
C TYR A 125 7.18 -10.30 -17.64
N GLY A 126 6.44 -11.04 -18.45
CA GLY A 126 6.22 -12.48 -18.26
C GLY A 126 5.47 -12.83 -16.98
N GLN A 127 4.78 -11.86 -16.38
CA GLN A 127 4.04 -12.06 -15.12
C GLN A 127 2.62 -12.55 -15.41
N ARG A 128 2.17 -13.52 -14.62
CA ARG A 128 0.77 -13.95 -14.68
C ARG A 128 -0.15 -12.85 -14.10
N PRO A 129 -1.39 -12.69 -14.63
CA PRO A 129 -2.34 -11.70 -14.12
C PRO A 129 -2.62 -11.79 -12.62
N ASP A 130 -2.61 -13.01 -12.04
CA ASP A 130 -2.80 -13.26 -10.61
C ASP A 130 -1.64 -12.76 -9.72
N LYS A 131 -0.53 -12.33 -10.33
CA LYS A 131 0.62 -11.71 -9.65
C LYS A 131 0.66 -10.21 -9.79
N ILE A 132 -0.33 -9.62 -10.47
CA ILE A 132 -0.44 -8.17 -10.67
C ILE A 132 -1.51 -7.63 -9.73
N GLN A 133 -1.11 -6.73 -8.84
CA GLN A 133 -2.03 -6.10 -7.91
C GLN A 133 -2.44 -4.72 -8.40
N VAL A 134 -3.74 -4.44 -8.36
CA VAL A 134 -4.32 -3.12 -8.64
C VAL A 134 -4.68 -2.46 -7.32
N LEU A 135 -4.20 -1.24 -7.11
CA LEU A 135 -4.54 -0.42 -5.94
C LEU A 135 -5.39 0.76 -6.40
N THR A 136 -6.44 1.05 -5.66
CA THR A 136 -7.29 2.22 -5.85
C THR A 136 -7.67 2.83 -4.51
N PRO A 137 -7.75 4.16 -4.39
CA PRO A 137 -8.10 4.82 -3.14
C PRO A 137 -9.61 4.79 -2.84
N MET A 138 -10.45 4.32 -3.80
CA MET A 138 -11.90 4.37 -3.68
C MET A 138 -12.52 2.97 -3.66
N GLN A 139 -13.53 2.78 -2.80
CA GLN A 139 -14.29 1.54 -2.76
C GLN A 139 -15.40 1.49 -3.83
N ARG A 140 -16.04 2.64 -4.09
CA ARG A 140 -17.17 2.77 -5.00
C ARG A 140 -16.82 3.64 -6.22
N GLY A 141 -17.68 3.60 -7.25
CA GLY A 141 -17.49 4.34 -8.49
C GLY A 141 -16.80 3.53 -9.59
N ILE A 142 -16.64 4.11 -10.76
CA ILE A 142 -16.13 3.44 -11.99
C ILE A 142 -14.71 2.90 -11.77
N VAL A 143 -13.85 3.66 -11.10
CA VAL A 143 -12.47 3.26 -10.76
C VAL A 143 -12.34 2.76 -9.32
N GLY A 144 -13.46 2.50 -8.64
CA GLY A 144 -13.47 1.92 -7.29
C GLY A 144 -13.18 0.42 -7.28
N ALA A 145 -12.71 -0.09 -6.14
CA ALA A 145 -12.33 -1.48 -5.98
C ALA A 145 -13.44 -2.46 -6.35
N ALA A 146 -14.70 -2.17 -5.98
CA ALA A 146 -15.84 -3.02 -6.31
C ALA A 146 -16.03 -3.19 -7.81
N ASN A 147 -16.03 -2.10 -8.58
CA ASN A 147 -16.21 -2.14 -10.04
C ASN A 147 -14.99 -2.73 -10.76
N LEU A 148 -13.78 -2.35 -10.34
CA LEU A 148 -12.55 -2.89 -10.95
C LEU A 148 -12.43 -4.40 -10.71
N ASN A 149 -12.83 -4.92 -9.55
CA ASN A 149 -12.85 -6.36 -9.29
C ASN A 149 -13.79 -7.09 -10.23
N LEU A 150 -15.02 -6.58 -10.45
CA LEU A 150 -15.96 -7.18 -11.41
C LEU A 150 -15.38 -7.17 -12.82
N SER A 151 -14.88 -6.03 -13.29
CA SER A 151 -14.33 -5.89 -14.64
C SER A 151 -13.11 -6.77 -14.87
N LEU A 152 -12.23 -6.88 -13.87
CA LEU A 152 -11.06 -7.76 -13.93
C LEU A 152 -11.48 -9.24 -13.89
N GLN A 153 -12.45 -9.62 -13.07
CA GLN A 153 -12.97 -10.97 -13.00
C GLN A 153 -13.58 -11.41 -14.34
N GLU A 154 -14.42 -10.60 -14.94
CA GLU A 154 -14.98 -10.86 -16.27
C GLU A 154 -13.91 -10.99 -17.35
N ALA A 155 -12.89 -10.13 -17.29
CA ALA A 155 -11.81 -10.13 -18.27
C ALA A 155 -10.84 -11.30 -18.14
N LEU A 156 -10.57 -11.76 -16.91
CA LEU A 156 -9.56 -12.77 -16.62
C LEU A 156 -10.13 -14.18 -16.44
N ASN A 157 -11.40 -14.29 -16.03
CA ASN A 157 -12.07 -15.57 -15.77
C ASN A 157 -13.48 -15.63 -16.38
N PRO A 158 -13.64 -15.40 -17.70
CA PRO A 158 -14.96 -15.27 -18.34
C PRO A 158 -15.81 -16.55 -18.30
N SER A 159 -15.19 -17.71 -18.14
CA SER A 159 -15.84 -19.03 -18.16
C SER A 159 -15.35 -19.96 -17.05
N GLY A 160 -14.65 -19.40 -16.06
CA GLY A 160 -14.10 -20.16 -14.96
C GLY A 160 -15.14 -20.51 -13.89
N PRO A 161 -14.83 -21.48 -13.01
CA PRO A 161 -15.67 -21.75 -11.85
C PRO A 161 -15.81 -20.47 -11.00
N SER A 162 -17.01 -20.18 -10.59
CA SER A 162 -17.30 -19.04 -9.71
C SER A 162 -17.94 -19.51 -8.41
N LEU A 163 -17.55 -18.90 -7.31
CA LEU A 163 -18.13 -19.12 -6.00
C LEU A 163 -18.89 -17.87 -5.56
N ASN A 164 -20.18 -17.99 -5.32
CA ASN A 164 -20.97 -16.90 -4.77
C ASN A 164 -21.02 -17.01 -3.24
N ARG A 165 -20.52 -16.01 -2.54
CA ARG A 165 -20.55 -15.94 -1.08
C ARG A 165 -20.81 -14.50 -0.62
N GLY A 166 -21.87 -14.30 0.19
CA GLY A 166 -22.18 -13.01 0.78
C GLY A 166 -22.49 -11.90 -0.24
N GLY A 167 -23.04 -12.24 -1.42
CA GLY A 167 -23.33 -11.29 -2.50
C GLY A 167 -22.12 -10.93 -3.38
N TYR A 168 -20.99 -11.59 -3.19
CA TYR A 168 -19.79 -11.46 -4.03
C TYR A 168 -19.57 -12.74 -4.83
N THR A 169 -19.15 -12.59 -6.08
CA THR A 169 -18.71 -13.68 -6.96
C THR A 169 -17.18 -13.72 -6.99
N TYR A 170 -16.61 -14.87 -6.70
CA TYR A 170 -15.16 -15.11 -6.65
C TYR A 170 -14.75 -16.08 -7.75
#